data_92f9e5c0586d9ccf34a3f056066c6c67
#
_entry.id   92f9e5c0586d9ccf34a3f056066c6c67
#
_cell.length_a   1.000
_cell.length_b   1.000
_cell.length_c   1.000
_cell.angle_alpha   90.00
_cell.angle_beta   90.00
_cell.angle_gamma   90.00
#
_symmetry.space_group_name_H-M   'P 1'
#
loop_
_entity.id
_entity.type
_entity.pdbx_description
1 polymer ?
#
loop_
_entity_poly.entity_id
_entity_poly.type
_entity_poly.pdbx_seq_one_letter_code
_entity_poly.pdbx_strand_id
1 'polypeptide(L)'
;MTRDPDRQRFELRQDGTFIGFLGYDQETVRGADGEDTVVLRLQHTIVDEQFGRRGFARALVTMVLDRLRAEGDRIVPECSYVEDYLRRYPEYQDMVFHG
;
A
#
# COMPACT_ATOMS: atom_id res chain seq x y z
N MET A 1 3.64 7.07 -9.45
CA MET A 1 3.01 5.79 -9.03
C MET A 1 1.71 5.60 -9.78
N THR A 2 1.47 4.40 -10.26
CA THR A 2 0.28 4.06 -11.04
C THR A 2 -0.39 2.84 -10.42
N ARG A 3 -1.72 2.90 -10.26
CA ARG A 3 -2.49 1.75 -9.79
C ARG A 3 -2.91 0.89 -10.98
N ASP A 4 -2.65 -0.43 -10.89
CA ASP A 4 -3.08 -1.41 -11.87
C ASP A 4 -4.11 -2.34 -11.20
N PRO A 5 -5.42 -2.07 -11.33
CA PRO A 5 -6.43 -2.87 -10.65
C PRO A 5 -6.57 -4.29 -11.22
N ASP A 6 -6.22 -4.51 -12.47
CA ASP A 6 -6.31 -5.84 -13.07
C ASP A 6 -5.27 -6.78 -12.45
N ARG A 7 -4.07 -6.26 -12.15
CA ARG A 7 -3.01 -7.02 -11.49
C ARG A 7 -3.01 -6.84 -9.98
N GLN A 8 -3.92 -6.02 -9.48
CA GLN A 8 -4.04 -5.73 -8.05
C GLN A 8 -2.71 -5.29 -7.46
N ARG A 9 -2.12 -4.24 -8.05
CA ARG A 9 -0.87 -3.70 -7.56
C ARG A 9 -0.72 -2.22 -7.88
N PHE A 10 0.10 -1.55 -7.07
CA PHE A 10 0.58 -0.20 -7.34
C PHE A 10 1.99 -0.32 -7.91
N GLU A 11 2.25 0.36 -9.02
CA GLU A 11 3.54 0.28 -9.70
C GLU A 11 4.28 1.60 -9.58
N LEU A 12 5.59 1.50 -9.36
CA LEU A 12 6.47 2.65 -9.35
C LEU A 12 7.35 2.62 -10.60
N ARG A 13 7.32 3.72 -11.35
CA ARG A 13 8.15 3.90 -12.53
C ARG A 13 8.88 5.23 -12.43
N GLN A 14 10.05 5.31 -13.05
CA GLN A 14 10.81 6.55 -13.18
C GLN A 14 11.30 6.65 -14.61
N ASP A 15 10.92 7.72 -15.30
CA ASP A 15 11.30 7.95 -16.70
C ASP A 15 10.98 6.76 -17.60
N GLY A 16 9.82 6.15 -17.38
CA GLY A 16 9.37 4.99 -18.15
C GLY A 16 9.96 3.66 -17.69
N THR A 17 10.92 3.68 -16.76
CA THR A 17 11.54 2.46 -16.26
C THR A 17 10.77 1.91 -15.06
N PHE A 18 10.39 0.65 -15.12
CA PHE A 18 9.72 -0.03 -14.01
C PHE A 18 10.72 -0.24 -12.86
N ILE A 19 10.34 0.19 -11.66
CA ILE A 19 11.21 0.09 -10.48
C ILE A 19 10.72 -0.99 -9.53
N GLY A 20 9.41 -1.04 -9.28
CA GLY A 20 8.86 -2.02 -8.35
C GLY A 20 7.36 -1.90 -8.23
N PHE A 21 6.78 -2.73 -7.35
CA PHE A 21 5.35 -2.71 -7.13
C PHE A 21 5.00 -3.11 -5.69
N LEU A 22 3.80 -2.71 -5.29
CA LEU A 22 3.18 -3.16 -4.04
C LEU A 22 1.90 -3.88 -4.41
N GLY A 23 1.87 -5.19 -4.19
CA GLY A 23 0.71 -6.03 -4.48
C GLY A 23 -0.29 -6.02 -3.33
N TYR A 24 -1.57 -6.10 -3.68
CA TYR A 24 -2.62 -6.06 -2.68
C TYR A 24 -3.79 -6.97 -3.08
N ASP A 25 -4.62 -7.26 -2.09
CA ASP A 25 -5.94 -7.84 -2.25
C ASP A 25 -6.93 -6.84 -1.66
N GLN A 26 -8.15 -6.81 -2.18
CA GLN A 26 -9.11 -5.78 -1.81
C GLN A 26 -10.46 -6.40 -1.48
N GLU A 27 -11.10 -5.88 -0.43
CA GLU A 27 -12.47 -6.23 -0.10
C GLU A 27 -13.23 -4.99 0.37
N THR A 28 -14.54 -5.05 0.26
CA THR A 28 -15.43 -4.03 0.80
C THR A 28 -16.13 -4.61 2.02
N VAL A 29 -16.01 -3.93 3.15
CA VAL A 29 -16.60 -4.35 4.42
C VAL A 29 -17.70 -3.39 4.80
N ARG A 30 -18.90 -3.92 5.05
CA ARG A 30 -20.01 -3.12 5.51
C ARG A 30 -19.94 -2.92 7.02
N GLY A 31 -19.92 -1.67 7.45
CA GLY A 31 -19.91 -1.32 8.86
C GLY A 31 -21.29 -1.42 9.51
N ALA A 32 -21.31 -1.36 10.83
CA ALA A 32 -22.54 -1.40 11.62
C ALA A 32 -23.45 -0.20 11.34
N ASP A 33 -22.88 0.91 10.89
CA ASP A 33 -23.58 2.14 10.50
C ASP A 33 -24.16 2.08 9.08
N GLY A 34 -23.95 0.98 8.36
CA GLY A 34 -24.38 0.81 6.98
C GLY A 34 -23.44 1.39 5.94
N GLU A 35 -22.32 2.00 6.37
CA GLU A 35 -21.32 2.54 5.47
C GLU A 35 -20.35 1.45 5.02
N ASP A 36 -19.97 1.50 3.74
CA ASP A 36 -18.98 0.58 3.20
C ASP A 36 -17.58 1.12 3.40
N THR A 37 -16.66 0.23 3.79
CA THR A 37 -15.24 0.55 3.91
C THR A 37 -14.45 -0.35 2.97
N VAL A 38 -13.62 0.26 2.13
CA VAL A 38 -12.69 -0.48 1.29
C VAL A 38 -11.44 -0.78 2.08
N VAL A 39 -11.07 -2.06 2.14
CA VAL A 39 -9.89 -2.53 2.87
C VAL A 39 -8.95 -3.19 1.90
N LEU A 40 -7.71 -2.71 1.84
CA LEU A 40 -6.66 -3.31 1.02
C LEU A 40 -5.69 -4.07 1.92
N ARG A 41 -5.53 -5.35 1.65
CA ARG A 41 -4.49 -6.15 2.28
C ARG A 41 -3.21 -5.97 1.48
N LEU A 42 -2.22 -5.32 2.07
CA LEU A 42 -0.95 -5.01 1.41
C LEU A 42 -0.01 -6.20 1.59
N GLN A 43 0.25 -6.93 0.50
CA GLN A 43 0.83 -8.27 0.57
C GLN A 43 2.31 -8.35 0.24
N HIS A 44 2.74 -7.65 -0.82
CA HIS A 44 4.11 -7.77 -1.32
C HIS A 44 4.63 -6.40 -1.72
N THR A 45 5.82 -6.06 -1.26
CA THR A 45 6.54 -4.87 -1.72
C THR A 45 7.82 -5.37 -2.37
N ILE A 46 7.89 -5.25 -3.69
CA ILE A 46 9.03 -5.78 -4.45
C ILE A 46 9.61 -4.66 -5.28
N VAL A 47 10.93 -4.44 -5.12
CA VAL A 47 11.70 -3.48 -5.90
C VAL A 47 12.77 -4.25 -6.65
N ASP A 48 12.94 -3.92 -7.95
CA ASP A 48 13.96 -4.52 -8.78
C ASP A 48 15.34 -4.35 -8.11
N GLU A 49 16.15 -5.40 -8.13
CA GLU A 49 17.43 -5.43 -7.42
C GLU A 49 18.35 -4.27 -7.80
N GLN A 50 18.35 -3.88 -9.08
CA GLN A 50 19.21 -2.78 -9.52
C GLN A 50 18.85 -1.45 -8.86
N PHE A 51 17.66 -1.33 -8.30
CA PHE A 51 17.19 -0.13 -7.60
C PHE A 51 17.13 -0.33 -6.09
N GLY A 52 17.62 -1.46 -5.58
CA GLY A 52 17.64 -1.75 -4.15
C GLY A 52 18.47 -0.75 -3.35
N ARG A 53 18.09 -0.55 -2.09
CA ARG A 53 18.80 0.31 -1.14
C ARG A 53 18.86 1.79 -1.52
N ARG A 54 17.96 2.24 -2.40
CA ARG A 54 17.85 3.65 -2.81
C ARG A 54 16.62 4.33 -2.23
N GLY A 55 15.89 3.66 -1.33
CA GLY A 55 14.70 4.23 -0.73
C GLY A 55 13.45 4.14 -1.59
N PHE A 56 13.49 3.41 -2.71
CA PHE A 56 12.31 3.29 -3.58
C PHE A 56 11.16 2.52 -2.92
N ALA A 57 11.47 1.47 -2.14
CA ALA A 57 10.44 0.72 -1.44
C ALA A 57 9.70 1.61 -0.44
N ARG A 58 10.45 2.41 0.32
CA ARG A 58 9.86 3.35 1.26
C ARG A 58 9.01 4.39 0.55
N ALA A 59 9.52 4.95 -0.54
CA ALA A 59 8.79 5.94 -1.33
C ALA A 59 7.49 5.34 -1.87
N LEU A 60 7.53 4.12 -2.37
CA LEU A 60 6.36 3.42 -2.90
C LEU A 60 5.30 3.25 -1.80
N VAL A 61 5.68 2.75 -0.63
CA VAL A 61 4.73 2.57 0.48
C VAL A 61 4.14 3.91 0.90
N THR A 62 4.97 4.95 1.01
CA THR A 62 4.50 6.29 1.36
C THR A 62 3.45 6.80 0.38
N MET A 63 3.73 6.69 -0.92
CA MET A 63 2.80 7.13 -1.95
C MET A 63 1.49 6.35 -1.93
N VAL A 64 1.57 5.04 -1.71
CA VAL A 64 0.37 4.20 -1.62
C VAL A 64 -0.47 4.60 -0.41
N LEU A 65 0.14 4.72 0.76
CA LEU A 65 -0.60 5.06 1.98
C LEU A 65 -1.22 6.44 1.91
N ASP A 66 -0.49 7.43 1.38
CA ASP A 66 -1.04 8.78 1.23
C ASP A 66 -2.24 8.80 0.28
N ARG A 67 -2.17 8.04 -0.82
CA ARG A 67 -3.28 7.94 -1.76
C ARG A 67 -4.49 7.27 -1.13
N LEU A 68 -4.29 6.15 -0.43
CA LEU A 68 -5.39 5.43 0.22
C LEU A 68 -6.02 6.26 1.33
N ARG A 69 -5.20 7.02 2.06
CA ARG A 69 -5.72 7.94 3.08
C ARG A 69 -6.63 9.00 2.45
N ALA A 70 -6.20 9.57 1.33
CA ALA A 70 -6.99 10.59 0.63
C ALA A 70 -8.31 10.03 0.12
N GLU A 71 -8.36 8.73 -0.22
CA GLU A 71 -9.55 8.05 -0.69
C GLU A 71 -10.43 7.52 0.46
N GLY A 72 -9.96 7.59 1.69
CA GLY A 72 -10.70 7.08 2.85
C GLY A 72 -10.61 5.58 3.02
N ASP A 73 -9.69 4.92 2.34
CA ASP A 73 -9.54 3.48 2.41
C ASP A 73 -8.73 3.07 3.64
N ARG A 74 -8.91 1.81 4.05
CA ARG A 74 -8.21 1.22 5.18
C ARG A 74 -7.28 0.12 4.68
N ILE A 75 -6.33 -0.27 5.52
CA ILE A 75 -5.32 -1.26 5.15
C ILE A 75 -5.20 -2.37 6.19
N VAL A 76 -4.74 -3.53 5.72
CA VAL A 76 -4.24 -4.61 6.57
C VAL A 76 -2.81 -4.92 6.10
N PRO A 77 -1.79 -4.72 6.95
CA PRO A 77 -0.41 -4.98 6.56
C PRO A 77 -0.09 -6.47 6.66
N GLU A 78 -0.09 -7.14 5.52
CA GLU A 78 0.31 -8.55 5.44
C GLU A 78 1.76 -8.72 4.98
N CYS A 79 2.39 -7.63 4.58
CA CYS A 79 3.78 -7.60 4.14
C CYS A 79 4.67 -7.14 5.31
N SER A 80 5.74 -7.87 5.58
CA SER A 80 6.65 -7.52 6.67
C SER A 80 7.25 -6.13 6.49
N TYR A 81 7.50 -5.72 5.23
CA TYR A 81 8.03 -4.39 4.95
C TYR A 81 7.05 -3.30 5.37
N VAL A 82 5.76 -3.49 5.07
CA VAL A 82 4.71 -2.52 5.46
C VAL A 82 4.55 -2.49 6.98
N GLU A 83 4.61 -3.66 7.63
CA GLU A 83 4.56 -3.71 9.10
C GLU A 83 5.71 -2.92 9.72
N ASP A 84 6.92 -3.09 9.20
CA ASP A 84 8.08 -2.33 9.69
C ASP A 84 7.93 -0.84 9.42
N TYR A 85 7.41 -0.50 8.24
CA TYR A 85 7.13 0.90 7.88
C TYR A 85 6.18 1.54 8.89
N LEU A 86 5.10 0.85 9.26
CA LEU A 86 4.11 1.38 10.21
C LEU A 86 4.69 1.54 11.62
N ARG A 87 5.63 0.70 12.01
CA ARG A 87 6.33 0.87 13.29
C ARG A 87 7.22 2.11 13.27
N ARG A 88 7.87 2.34 12.14
CA ARG A 88 8.79 3.48 11.98
C ARG A 88 8.05 4.80 11.79
N TYR A 89 6.86 4.75 11.16
CA TYR A 89 6.04 5.93 10.87
C TYR A 89 4.65 5.75 11.46
N PRO A 90 4.51 5.91 12.80
CA PRO A 90 3.25 5.61 13.49
C PRO A 90 2.09 6.51 13.11
N GLU A 91 2.33 7.62 12.43
CA GLU A 91 1.29 8.51 11.93
C GLU A 91 0.34 7.83 10.95
N TYR A 92 0.70 6.66 10.40
CA TYR A 92 -0.15 5.88 9.50
C TYR A 92 -0.90 4.74 10.22
N GLN A 93 -0.69 4.57 11.52
CA GLN A 93 -1.33 3.48 12.28
C GLN A 93 -2.86 3.57 12.28
N ASP A 94 -3.40 4.79 12.19
CA ASP A 94 -4.85 5.01 12.17
C ASP A 94 -5.51 4.44 10.91
N MET A 95 -4.75 4.12 9.88
CA MET A 95 -5.28 3.52 8.65
C MET A 95 -5.52 2.02 8.78
N VAL A 96 -4.96 1.38 9.79
CA VAL A 96 -5.05 -0.07 9.94
C VAL A 96 -6.47 -0.47 10.31
N PHE A 97 -7.03 -1.41 9.54
CA PHE A 97 -8.36 -1.94 9.79
C PHE A 97 -8.25 -3.10 10.78
N HIS A 98 -9.03 -3.04 11.85
CA HIS A 98 -8.99 -4.05 12.90
C HIS A 98 -10.24 -4.95 12.95
N GLY A 99 -11.05 -4.86 11.93
CA GLY A 99 -12.24 -5.67 11.84
C GLY A 99 -13.44 -5.09 12.47
#